data_1f11b6394a383ff16f1d839a4e1e9c58
#
_entry.id   1f11b6394a383ff16f1d839a4e1e9c58
#
_cell.length_a   1.000
_cell.length_b   1.000
_cell.length_c   1.000
_cell.angle_alpha   90.00
_cell.angle_beta   90.00
_cell.angle_gamma   90.00
#
_symmetry.space_group_name_H-M   'P 1'
#
loop_
_entity.id
_entity.type
_entity.pdbx_description
1 polymer ?
#
loop_
_entity_poly.entity_id
_entity_poly.type
_entity_poly.pdbx_seq_one_letter_code
_entity_poly.pdbx_strand_id
1 'polypeptide(L)'
;MSKSKLKSAQYSINELVKNIKGYSFASKADMRHMLNRCIKDLHEQGYKLGHLNGLKPKHIHTLVDLWKTQGKSTATIKNYMAKLRKVGVLLDKPQLVKSGNDNYQINRRSYVPTYNKAIHQTDFSNCSDPLIRLSLESQFLFGLRREESIKLIISEAWQGNCLRIQPSWTKGGIGRTLNITNEEQRQWLTKAIQQIPAGQSLIPKNKTYKQHLGHYQKQIKLMELSKCHGLRHAYAQRRYLELTQQFDSNGKGLTCPIDGGLSSRQLKGIEREWDRRAREIISRELGHSRIAITKIYLGC
;
A
#
# COMPACT_ATOMS: atom_id res chain seq x y z
N MET A 1 7.47 -39.65 8.98
CA MET A 1 6.65 -39.56 7.73
C MET A 1 5.92 -38.21 7.50
N SER A 2 5.31 -37.57 8.49
CA SER A 2 4.58 -36.27 8.31
C SER A 2 5.47 -35.10 7.88
N LYS A 3 6.67 -34.96 8.47
CA LYS A 3 7.63 -33.88 8.13
C LYS A 3 8.16 -33.97 6.70
N SER A 4 8.29 -35.19 6.13
CA SER A 4 8.72 -35.43 4.74
C SER A 4 7.67 -34.89 3.75
N LYS A 5 6.37 -35.20 3.93
CA LYS A 5 5.29 -34.71 3.07
C LYS A 5 5.18 -33.17 3.08
N LEU A 6 5.33 -32.54 4.25
CA LEU A 6 5.32 -31.08 4.35
C LEU A 6 6.46 -30.44 3.55
N LYS A 7 7.69 -30.96 3.68
CA LYS A 7 8.84 -30.50 2.89
C LYS A 7 8.60 -30.66 1.39
N SER A 8 8.05 -31.81 0.97
CA SER A 8 7.74 -32.06 -0.44
C SER A 8 6.68 -31.10 -0.98
N ALA A 9 5.63 -30.80 -0.21
CA ALA A 9 4.65 -29.79 -0.57
C ALA A 9 5.27 -28.37 -0.67
N GLN A 10 6.17 -28.02 0.25
CA GLN A 10 6.90 -26.73 0.21
C GLN A 10 7.81 -26.64 -1.04
N TYR A 11 8.43 -27.72 -1.43
CA TYR A 11 9.20 -27.78 -2.67
C TYR A 11 8.31 -27.49 -3.89
N SER A 12 7.15 -28.15 -3.99
CA SER A 12 6.20 -27.93 -5.09
C SER A 12 5.67 -26.49 -5.14
N ILE A 13 5.53 -25.81 -3.99
CA ILE A 13 5.20 -24.39 -3.93
C ILE A 13 6.32 -23.54 -4.53
N ASN A 14 7.58 -23.85 -4.18
CA ASN A 14 8.72 -23.09 -4.68
C ASN A 14 8.83 -23.20 -6.20
N GLU A 15 8.67 -24.38 -6.76
CA GLU A 15 8.68 -24.61 -8.20
C GLU A 15 7.53 -23.87 -8.90
N LEU A 16 6.30 -23.99 -8.40
CA LEU A 16 5.17 -23.25 -8.96
C LEU A 16 5.45 -21.74 -8.98
N VAL A 17 5.86 -21.17 -7.84
CA VAL A 17 6.04 -19.73 -7.70
C VAL A 17 7.22 -19.21 -8.51
N LYS A 18 8.32 -19.99 -8.65
CA LYS A 18 9.47 -19.67 -9.49
C LYS A 18 9.04 -19.44 -10.94
N ASN A 19 8.16 -20.30 -11.45
CA ASN A 19 7.74 -20.33 -12.85
C ASN A 19 6.60 -19.35 -13.19
N ILE A 20 6.03 -18.61 -12.22
CA ILE A 20 5.01 -17.59 -12.52
C ILE A 20 5.63 -16.44 -13.33
N LYS A 21 5.14 -16.24 -14.55
CA LYS A 21 5.52 -15.08 -15.38
C LYS A 21 4.73 -13.83 -14.99
N GLY A 22 5.33 -12.64 -15.20
CA GLY A 22 4.66 -11.35 -15.00
C GLY A 22 4.50 -10.91 -13.53
N TYR A 23 5.00 -11.67 -12.55
CA TYR A 23 4.96 -11.27 -11.14
C TYR A 23 6.29 -10.68 -10.68
N SER A 24 6.21 -9.58 -9.92
CA SER A 24 7.37 -9.02 -9.23
C SER A 24 7.91 -10.01 -8.17
N PHE A 25 9.17 -9.84 -7.79
CA PHE A 25 9.79 -10.62 -6.70
C PHE A 25 8.96 -10.55 -5.40
N ALA A 26 8.45 -9.37 -5.05
CA ALA A 26 7.61 -9.18 -3.87
C ALA A 26 6.28 -9.96 -3.98
N SER A 27 5.64 -9.94 -5.15
CA SER A 27 4.40 -10.71 -5.40
C SER A 27 4.64 -12.22 -5.34
N LYS A 28 5.77 -12.69 -5.87
CA LYS A 28 6.19 -14.10 -5.77
C LYS A 28 6.45 -14.50 -4.31
N ALA A 29 7.15 -13.67 -3.55
CA ALA A 29 7.40 -13.91 -2.13
C ALA A 29 6.10 -13.98 -1.33
N ASP A 30 5.19 -13.02 -1.53
CA ASP A 30 3.89 -12.96 -0.87
C ASP A 30 3.00 -14.18 -1.21
N MET A 31 3.00 -14.63 -2.48
CA MET A 31 2.32 -15.86 -2.88
C MET A 31 2.92 -17.09 -2.18
N ARG A 32 4.25 -17.20 -2.15
CA ARG A 32 4.96 -18.28 -1.49
C ARG A 32 4.65 -18.35 0.01
N HIS A 33 4.69 -17.22 0.69
CA HIS A 33 4.37 -17.14 2.12
C HIS A 33 2.93 -17.59 2.40
N MET A 34 1.98 -17.10 1.62
CA MET A 34 0.58 -17.48 1.77
C MET A 34 0.37 -18.98 1.54
N LEU A 35 0.94 -19.58 0.47
CA LEU A 35 0.80 -21.00 0.17
C LEU A 35 1.44 -21.90 1.23
N ASN A 36 2.65 -21.54 1.71
CA ASN A 36 3.30 -22.26 2.78
C ASN A 36 2.45 -22.25 4.05
N ARG A 37 1.81 -21.12 4.38
CA ARG A 37 0.88 -21.04 5.50
C ARG A 37 -0.33 -21.93 5.28
N CYS A 38 -0.95 -21.91 4.09
CA CYS A 38 -2.09 -22.77 3.76
C CYS A 38 -1.76 -24.26 3.92
N ILE A 39 -0.62 -24.71 3.42
CA ILE A 39 -0.21 -26.12 3.55
C ILE A 39 0.05 -26.49 5.01
N LYS A 40 0.69 -25.60 5.77
CA LYS A 40 0.90 -25.81 7.21
C LYS A 40 -0.44 -25.92 7.95
N ASP A 41 -1.33 -24.96 7.73
CA ASP A 41 -2.67 -24.93 8.33
C ASP A 41 -3.45 -26.22 7.99
N LEU A 42 -3.39 -26.71 6.73
CA LEU A 42 -4.00 -27.97 6.32
C LEU A 42 -3.39 -29.19 7.01
N HIS A 43 -2.06 -29.22 7.17
CA HIS A 43 -1.38 -30.29 7.90
C HIS A 43 -1.79 -30.35 9.37
N GLU A 44 -1.97 -29.19 10.02
CA GLU A 44 -2.48 -29.08 11.39
C GLU A 44 -3.93 -29.58 11.49
N GLN A 45 -4.73 -29.42 10.43
CA GLN A 45 -6.09 -29.95 10.30
C GLN A 45 -6.15 -31.42 9.84
N GLY A 46 -5.02 -32.14 9.82
CA GLY A 46 -4.97 -33.57 9.48
C GLY A 46 -4.76 -33.88 7.99
N TYR A 47 -4.81 -32.90 7.08
CA TYR A 47 -4.61 -33.13 5.65
C TYR A 47 -3.12 -33.17 5.31
N LYS A 48 -2.53 -34.35 5.24
CA LYS A 48 -1.08 -34.55 5.01
C LYS A 48 -0.73 -34.49 3.51
N LEU A 49 -0.88 -33.30 2.90
CA LEU A 49 -0.56 -33.07 1.49
C LEU A 49 0.96 -33.12 1.26
N GLY A 50 1.40 -33.94 0.29
CA GLY A 50 2.80 -34.01 -0.14
C GLY A 50 3.11 -33.17 -1.38
N HIS A 51 2.11 -32.67 -2.07
CA HIS A 51 2.27 -31.83 -3.27
C HIS A 51 1.08 -30.90 -3.44
N LEU A 52 1.34 -29.71 -4.03
CA LEU A 52 0.31 -28.68 -4.22
C LEU A 52 -0.84 -29.17 -5.12
N ASN A 53 -0.54 -30.06 -6.09
CA ASN A 53 -1.57 -30.71 -6.92
C ASN A 53 -2.56 -31.55 -6.12
N GLY A 54 -2.25 -31.93 -4.88
CA GLY A 54 -3.18 -32.62 -3.98
C GLY A 54 -4.29 -31.73 -3.43
N LEU A 55 -4.27 -30.42 -3.70
CA LEU A 55 -5.34 -29.53 -3.30
C LEU A 55 -6.67 -29.91 -3.94
N LYS A 56 -7.73 -29.88 -3.12
CA LYS A 56 -9.12 -30.19 -3.50
C LYS A 56 -10.05 -29.11 -2.94
N PRO A 57 -11.27 -28.93 -3.48
CA PRO A 57 -12.22 -27.92 -2.99
C PRO A 57 -12.49 -28.01 -1.48
N LYS A 58 -12.57 -29.22 -0.90
CA LYS A 58 -12.74 -29.38 0.55
C LYS A 58 -11.64 -28.70 1.38
N HIS A 59 -10.40 -28.73 0.89
CA HIS A 59 -9.29 -28.05 1.58
C HIS A 59 -9.44 -26.54 1.59
N ILE A 60 -10.07 -25.98 0.55
CA ILE A 60 -10.34 -24.53 0.47
C ILE A 60 -11.41 -24.14 1.51
N HIS A 61 -12.48 -24.93 1.66
CA HIS A 61 -13.49 -24.72 2.69
C HIS A 61 -12.85 -24.78 4.08
N THR A 62 -12.09 -25.84 4.40
CA THR A 62 -11.37 -25.97 5.67
C THR A 62 -10.48 -24.76 5.97
N LEU A 63 -9.73 -24.24 4.98
CA LEU A 63 -8.89 -23.06 5.15
C LEU A 63 -9.72 -21.81 5.46
N VAL A 64 -10.82 -21.59 4.74
CA VAL A 64 -11.68 -20.42 4.97
C VAL A 64 -12.29 -20.46 6.37
N ASP A 65 -12.81 -21.61 6.80
CA ASP A 65 -13.41 -21.80 8.11
C ASP A 65 -12.37 -21.56 9.21
N LEU A 66 -11.17 -22.13 9.07
CA LEU A 66 -10.05 -21.91 9.97
C LEU A 66 -9.67 -20.41 10.06
N TRP A 67 -9.63 -19.72 8.91
CA TRP A 67 -9.27 -18.29 8.90
C TRP A 67 -10.34 -17.43 9.57
N LYS A 68 -11.63 -17.79 9.44
CA LYS A 68 -12.72 -17.13 10.16
C LYS A 68 -12.59 -17.35 11.67
N THR A 69 -12.37 -18.60 12.10
CA THR A 69 -12.15 -18.96 13.51
C THR A 69 -10.92 -18.23 14.11
N GLN A 70 -9.86 -18.04 13.31
CA GLN A 70 -8.67 -17.28 13.70
C GLN A 70 -8.90 -15.76 13.72
N GLY A 71 -10.10 -15.26 13.45
CA GLY A 71 -10.41 -13.83 13.41
C GLY A 71 -9.72 -13.05 12.29
N LYS A 72 -9.32 -13.71 11.18
CA LYS A 72 -8.73 -12.97 10.05
C LYS A 72 -9.76 -12.04 9.43
N SER A 73 -9.32 -10.82 9.11
CA SER A 73 -10.21 -9.85 8.48
C SER A 73 -10.74 -10.35 7.13
N THR A 74 -11.98 -9.96 6.80
CA THR A 74 -12.61 -10.23 5.49
C THR A 74 -11.69 -9.84 4.32
N ALA A 75 -10.95 -8.73 4.46
CA ALA A 75 -10.00 -8.27 3.44
C ALA A 75 -8.85 -9.27 3.23
N THR A 76 -8.30 -9.82 4.31
CA THR A 76 -7.22 -10.82 4.28
C THR A 76 -7.71 -12.11 3.62
N ILE A 77 -8.89 -12.60 4.03
CA ILE A 77 -9.48 -13.82 3.47
C ILE A 77 -9.73 -13.64 1.96
N LYS A 78 -10.32 -12.53 1.53
CA LYS A 78 -10.54 -12.24 0.09
C LYS A 78 -9.24 -12.19 -0.70
N ASN A 79 -8.18 -11.61 -0.15
CA ASN A 79 -6.86 -11.59 -0.79
C ASN A 79 -6.29 -13.02 -0.95
N TYR A 80 -6.45 -13.86 0.06
CA TYR A 80 -6.03 -15.27 0.00
C TYR A 80 -6.84 -16.04 -1.05
N MET A 81 -8.15 -15.86 -1.08
CA MET A 81 -9.03 -16.49 -2.07
C MET A 81 -8.68 -16.07 -3.50
N ALA A 82 -8.37 -14.79 -3.74
CA ALA A 82 -7.92 -14.32 -5.06
C ALA A 82 -6.62 -15.03 -5.50
N LYS A 83 -5.67 -15.18 -4.58
CA LYS A 83 -4.42 -15.93 -4.85
C LYS A 83 -4.66 -17.40 -5.08
N LEU A 84 -5.53 -18.05 -4.30
CA LEU A 84 -5.87 -19.47 -4.47
C LEU A 84 -6.60 -19.73 -5.80
N ARG A 85 -7.45 -18.81 -6.28
CA ARG A 85 -8.03 -18.88 -7.62
C ARG A 85 -6.95 -18.84 -8.69
N LYS A 86 -5.97 -17.94 -8.55
CA LYS A 86 -4.82 -17.90 -9.48
C LYS A 86 -4.02 -19.20 -9.43
N VAL A 87 -3.80 -19.76 -8.24
CA VAL A 87 -3.13 -21.05 -8.08
C VAL A 87 -3.93 -22.18 -8.75
N GLY A 88 -5.25 -22.19 -8.60
CA GLY A 88 -6.12 -23.15 -9.30
C GLY A 88 -5.92 -23.14 -10.82
N VAL A 89 -5.87 -21.95 -11.41
CA VAL A 89 -5.57 -21.80 -12.85
C VAL A 89 -4.18 -22.31 -13.19
N LEU A 90 -3.15 -22.00 -12.38
CA LEU A 90 -1.76 -22.44 -12.61
C LEU A 90 -1.56 -23.96 -12.45
N LEU A 91 -2.48 -24.63 -11.78
CA LEU A 91 -2.48 -26.08 -11.58
C LEU A 91 -3.43 -26.81 -12.53
N ASP A 92 -3.99 -26.13 -13.54
CA ASP A 92 -5.04 -26.64 -14.44
C ASP A 92 -6.28 -27.17 -13.70
N LYS A 93 -6.61 -26.52 -12.56
CA LYS A 93 -7.75 -26.84 -11.71
C LYS A 93 -8.62 -25.58 -11.46
N PRO A 94 -9.22 -24.99 -12.50
CA PRO A 94 -9.99 -23.74 -12.35
C PRO A 94 -11.16 -23.88 -11.36
N GLN A 95 -11.73 -25.09 -11.21
CA GLN A 95 -12.81 -25.38 -10.25
C GLN A 95 -12.33 -25.55 -8.81
N LEU A 96 -11.01 -25.56 -8.53
CA LEU A 96 -10.46 -25.71 -7.18
C LEU A 96 -11.06 -24.68 -6.22
N VAL A 97 -11.26 -23.45 -6.71
CA VAL A 97 -11.85 -22.37 -5.93
C VAL A 97 -12.99 -21.73 -6.71
N LYS A 98 -14.21 -21.82 -6.20
CA LYS A 98 -15.38 -21.18 -6.82
C LYS A 98 -15.18 -19.67 -6.98
N SER A 99 -15.74 -19.10 -8.04
CA SER A 99 -15.58 -17.66 -8.38
C SER A 99 -16.19 -16.72 -7.36
N GLY A 100 -17.39 -17.05 -6.84
CA GLY A 100 -18.09 -16.25 -5.84
C GLY A 100 -17.53 -16.45 -4.43
N ASN A 101 -17.35 -15.35 -3.69
CA ASN A 101 -16.99 -15.41 -2.28
C ASN A 101 -18.17 -15.85 -1.38
N ASP A 102 -19.38 -15.69 -1.86
CA ASP A 102 -20.61 -16.09 -1.18
C ASP A 102 -20.70 -17.61 -0.99
N ASN A 103 -20.11 -18.39 -1.94
CA ASN A 103 -19.96 -19.84 -1.79
C ASN A 103 -19.15 -20.27 -0.54
N TYR A 104 -18.44 -19.33 0.07
CA TYR A 104 -17.63 -19.53 1.27
C TYR A 104 -18.11 -18.66 2.42
N GLN A 105 -19.31 -18.05 2.29
CA GLN A 105 -19.87 -17.16 3.32
C GLN A 105 -18.86 -16.08 3.75
N ILE A 106 -18.16 -15.49 2.80
CA ILE A 106 -17.20 -14.41 3.05
C ILE A 106 -17.90 -13.08 2.80
N ASN A 107 -18.09 -12.30 3.85
CA ASN A 107 -18.79 -11.02 3.85
C ASN A 107 -18.21 -10.01 2.83
N ARG A 108 -18.98 -8.99 2.47
CA ARG A 108 -18.49 -7.87 1.67
C ARG A 108 -17.42 -7.10 2.45
N ARG A 109 -16.35 -6.68 1.76
CA ARG A 109 -15.31 -5.85 2.37
C ARG A 109 -15.79 -4.41 2.42
N SER A 110 -15.73 -3.75 3.57
CA SER A 110 -15.80 -2.31 3.67
C SER A 110 -14.46 -1.67 3.31
N TYR A 111 -14.50 -0.59 2.53
CA TYR A 111 -13.34 0.25 2.21
C TYR A 111 -13.36 1.57 2.97
N VAL A 112 -14.42 1.81 3.73
CA VAL A 112 -14.56 3.01 4.56
C VAL A 112 -13.70 2.81 5.81
N PRO A 113 -12.76 3.71 6.10
CA PRO A 113 -11.99 3.64 7.32
C PRO A 113 -12.89 3.90 8.53
N THR A 114 -12.66 3.16 9.61
CA THR A 114 -13.39 3.30 10.88
C THR A 114 -12.73 4.28 11.84
N TYR A 115 -11.49 4.72 11.53
CA TYR A 115 -10.74 5.70 12.32
C TYR A 115 -9.77 6.45 11.41
N ASN A 116 -9.41 7.67 11.82
CA ASN A 116 -8.40 8.46 11.11
C ASN A 116 -7.02 7.82 11.28
N LYS A 117 -6.31 7.60 10.17
CA LYS A 117 -4.96 7.02 10.12
C LYS A 117 -3.88 8.06 9.86
N ALA A 118 -4.25 9.33 9.76
CA ALA A 118 -3.30 10.38 9.51
C ALA A 118 -2.29 10.49 10.67
N ILE A 119 -1.04 10.73 10.30
CA ILE A 119 0.04 11.09 11.21
C ILE A 119 0.41 12.53 10.89
N HIS A 120 0.07 13.44 11.80
CA HIS A 120 0.33 14.88 11.66
C HIS A 120 1.67 15.31 12.24
N GLN A 121 2.50 14.36 12.67
CA GLN A 121 3.86 14.65 13.14
C GLN A 121 4.69 15.18 11.97
N THR A 122 5.29 16.33 12.16
CA THR A 122 6.17 17.01 11.19
C THR A 122 7.63 16.99 11.62
N ASP A 123 7.88 16.85 12.92
CA ASP A 123 9.23 16.79 13.46
C ASP A 123 9.77 15.36 13.42
N PHE A 124 10.79 15.17 12.59
CA PHE A 124 11.56 13.93 12.47
C PHE A 124 13.01 14.09 12.96
N SER A 125 13.28 15.07 13.82
CA SER A 125 14.62 15.38 14.35
C SER A 125 15.23 14.18 15.08
N ASN A 126 14.40 13.36 15.74
CA ASN A 126 14.81 12.13 16.41
C ASN A 126 15.26 11.01 15.44
N CYS A 127 15.09 11.20 14.11
CA CYS A 127 15.65 10.28 13.13
C CYS A 127 17.13 10.57 12.94
N SER A 128 18.00 9.68 13.37
CA SER A 128 19.46 9.86 13.28
C SER A 128 20.00 9.73 11.84
N ASP A 129 19.26 9.08 10.93
CA ASP A 129 19.65 8.92 9.52
C ASP A 129 19.05 10.04 8.66
N PRO A 130 19.86 10.93 8.07
CA PRO A 130 19.36 12.07 7.29
C PRO A 130 18.61 11.66 6.02
N LEU A 131 18.95 10.54 5.38
CA LEU A 131 18.26 10.06 4.17
C LEU A 131 16.88 9.52 4.51
N ILE A 132 16.76 8.84 5.66
CA ILE A 132 15.45 8.36 6.15
C ILE A 132 14.60 9.54 6.58
N ARG A 133 15.18 10.57 7.22
CA ARG A 133 14.48 11.80 7.58
C ARG A 133 13.90 12.47 6.33
N LEU A 134 14.71 12.69 5.30
CA LEU A 134 14.25 13.23 4.02
C LEU A 134 13.15 12.38 3.39
N SER A 135 13.24 11.05 3.50
CA SER A 135 12.20 10.15 3.01
C SER A 135 10.88 10.33 3.76
N LEU A 136 10.89 10.51 5.09
CA LEU A 136 9.70 10.75 5.91
C LEU A 136 9.08 12.12 5.60
N GLU A 137 9.89 13.15 5.55
CA GLU A 137 9.49 14.51 5.18
C GLU A 137 8.81 14.51 3.79
N SER A 138 9.38 13.83 2.80
CA SER A 138 8.78 13.74 1.46
C SER A 138 7.46 12.97 1.42
N GLN A 139 7.28 11.96 2.27
CA GLN A 139 6.00 11.27 2.42
C GLN A 139 4.94 12.20 2.99
N PHE A 140 5.29 13.06 3.93
CA PHE A 140 4.40 14.04 4.52
C PHE A 140 4.08 15.18 3.54
N LEU A 141 5.10 15.76 2.91
CA LEU A 141 4.97 16.97 2.07
C LEU A 141 4.34 16.69 0.70
N PHE A 142 4.60 15.52 0.10
CA PHE A 142 4.17 15.18 -1.26
C PHE A 142 3.27 13.93 -1.31
N GLY A 143 2.92 13.36 -0.19
CA GLY A 143 2.10 12.15 -0.12
C GLY A 143 2.75 10.93 -0.80
N LEU A 144 4.07 10.86 -0.87
CA LEU A 144 4.77 9.75 -1.50
C LEU A 144 4.54 8.43 -0.75
N ARG A 145 4.52 7.32 -1.49
CA ARG A 145 4.63 6.01 -0.84
C ARG A 145 6.06 5.81 -0.33
N ARG A 146 6.24 5.06 0.74
CA ARG A 146 7.57 4.75 1.29
C ARG A 146 8.57 4.32 0.22
N GLU A 147 8.19 3.44 -0.69
CA GLU A 147 9.07 2.96 -1.75
C GLU A 147 9.44 4.09 -2.73
N GLU A 148 8.47 4.93 -3.08
CA GLU A 148 8.67 6.10 -3.94
C GLU A 148 9.63 7.08 -3.29
N SER A 149 9.44 7.40 -2.01
CA SER A 149 10.29 8.32 -1.27
C SER A 149 11.73 7.82 -1.11
N ILE A 150 11.93 6.54 -0.83
CA ILE A 150 13.28 5.94 -0.69
C ILE A 150 14.01 5.90 -2.04
N LYS A 151 13.30 5.62 -3.14
CA LYS A 151 13.88 5.54 -4.49
C LYS A 151 14.02 6.89 -5.19
N LEU A 152 13.51 7.96 -4.59
CA LEU A 152 13.51 9.29 -5.18
C LEU A 152 14.92 9.78 -5.48
N ILE A 153 15.18 10.14 -6.73
CA ILE A 153 16.39 10.84 -7.18
C ILE A 153 16.00 12.29 -7.41
N ILE A 154 16.35 13.17 -6.47
CA ILE A 154 15.82 14.54 -6.41
C ILE A 154 16.22 15.36 -7.62
N SER A 155 17.46 15.22 -8.06
CA SER A 155 18.01 15.91 -9.25
C SER A 155 17.30 15.54 -10.57
N GLU A 156 16.67 14.36 -10.64
CA GLU A 156 15.88 13.95 -11.80
C GLU A 156 14.38 14.29 -11.63
N ALA A 157 13.91 14.26 -10.38
CA ALA A 157 12.50 14.43 -10.07
C ALA A 157 12.07 15.89 -10.08
N TRP A 158 12.91 16.80 -9.56
CA TRP A 158 12.57 18.21 -9.43
C TRP A 158 12.74 18.95 -10.76
N GLN A 159 11.64 19.44 -11.30
CA GLN A 159 11.56 20.17 -12.57
C GLN A 159 10.93 21.55 -12.34
N GLY A 160 11.61 22.41 -11.56
CA GLY A 160 11.16 23.77 -11.25
C GLY A 160 9.89 23.78 -10.43
N ASN A 161 8.72 23.89 -11.05
CA ASN A 161 7.42 23.97 -10.37
C ASN A 161 6.74 22.63 -10.13
N CYS A 162 7.38 21.51 -10.43
CA CYS A 162 6.81 20.19 -10.22
C CYS A 162 7.84 19.15 -9.82
N LEU A 163 7.34 18.08 -9.21
CA LEU A 163 8.10 16.88 -8.84
C LEU A 163 7.59 15.71 -9.70
N ARG A 164 8.43 15.21 -10.60
CA ARG A 164 8.12 14.07 -11.48
C ARG A 164 8.52 12.76 -10.81
N ILE A 165 7.56 11.90 -10.55
CA ILE A 165 7.78 10.56 -9.99
C ILE A 165 7.91 9.56 -11.13
N GLN A 166 9.10 8.97 -11.26
CA GLN A 166 9.42 8.01 -12.32
C GLN A 166 8.63 6.70 -12.17
N PRO A 167 8.19 6.06 -13.27
CA PRO A 167 7.50 4.75 -13.23
C PRO A 167 8.26 3.69 -12.46
N SER A 168 9.60 3.63 -12.58
CA SER A 168 10.48 2.67 -11.92
C SER A 168 10.49 2.78 -10.39
N TRP A 169 10.09 3.92 -9.84
CA TRP A 169 10.01 4.13 -8.39
C TRP A 169 8.66 3.71 -7.81
N THR A 170 7.66 3.51 -8.67
CA THR A 170 6.27 3.31 -8.24
C THR A 170 5.88 1.83 -8.22
N LYS A 171 4.96 1.50 -7.33
CA LYS A 171 4.30 0.19 -7.35
C LYS A 171 3.33 0.15 -8.54
N GLY A 172 3.61 -0.72 -9.50
CA GLY A 172 2.79 -0.89 -10.71
C GLY A 172 3.30 -0.11 -11.93
N GLY A 173 4.44 0.57 -11.85
CA GLY A 173 5.10 1.16 -13.02
C GLY A 173 4.37 2.38 -13.62
N ILE A 174 3.54 3.08 -12.84
CA ILE A 174 2.82 4.28 -13.30
C ILE A 174 3.45 5.50 -12.65
N GLY A 175 4.10 6.32 -13.47
CA GLY A 175 4.64 7.62 -13.06
C GLY A 175 3.54 8.68 -12.89
N ARG A 176 3.91 9.80 -12.28
CA ARG A 176 3.06 10.98 -12.16
C ARG A 176 3.86 12.24 -11.88
N THR A 177 3.21 13.36 -12.10
CA THR A 177 3.75 14.68 -11.78
C THR A 177 2.94 15.30 -10.63
N LEU A 178 3.62 15.89 -9.66
CA LEU A 178 3.06 16.60 -8.52
C LEU A 178 3.45 18.06 -8.65
N ASN A 179 2.48 18.97 -8.65
CA ASN A 179 2.78 20.41 -8.59
C ASN A 179 3.33 20.77 -7.21
N ILE A 180 4.31 21.65 -7.18
CA ILE A 180 4.81 22.26 -5.95
C ILE A 180 3.85 23.41 -5.62
N THR A 181 3.17 23.33 -4.49
CA THR A 181 2.04 24.19 -4.16
C THR A 181 2.27 25.12 -2.99
N ASN A 182 3.37 24.91 -2.24
CA ASN A 182 3.68 25.71 -1.07
C ASN A 182 5.19 25.83 -0.83
N GLU A 183 5.54 26.75 0.05
CA GLU A 183 6.92 27.07 0.36
C GLU A 183 7.64 25.96 1.13
N GLU A 184 6.96 25.21 1.98
CA GLU A 184 7.57 24.07 2.69
C GLU A 184 8.09 23.01 1.73
N GLN A 185 7.36 22.74 0.65
CA GLN A 185 7.80 21.82 -0.41
C GLN A 185 9.03 22.36 -1.13
N ARG A 186 9.10 23.68 -1.42
CA ARG A 186 10.27 24.31 -2.06
C ARG A 186 11.50 24.24 -1.18
N GLN A 187 11.37 24.61 0.09
CA GLN A 187 12.45 24.59 1.07
C GLN A 187 12.98 23.15 1.25
N TRP A 188 12.09 22.17 1.33
CA TRP A 188 12.49 20.77 1.41
C TRP A 188 13.31 20.34 0.17
N LEU A 189 12.88 20.70 -1.04
CA LEU A 189 13.58 20.38 -2.28
C LEU A 189 14.97 21.04 -2.34
N THR A 190 15.04 22.32 -1.97
CA THR A 190 16.31 23.06 -1.92
C THR A 190 17.28 22.46 -0.92
N LYS A 191 16.80 22.13 0.29
CA LYS A 191 17.61 21.44 1.31
C LYS A 191 18.08 20.07 0.81
N ALA A 192 17.18 19.29 0.22
CA ALA A 192 17.46 17.93 -0.19
C ALA A 192 18.47 17.86 -1.37
N ILE A 193 18.38 18.77 -2.36
CA ILE A 193 19.32 18.78 -3.49
C ILE A 193 20.74 19.20 -3.07
N GLN A 194 20.86 19.98 -1.99
CA GLN A 194 22.17 20.35 -1.42
C GLN A 194 22.81 19.18 -0.66
N GLN A 195 22.01 18.30 -0.07
CA GLN A 195 22.49 17.19 0.75
C GLN A 195 22.76 15.90 -0.05
N ILE A 196 22.11 15.73 -1.20
CA ILE A 196 22.14 14.50 -1.97
C ILE A 196 22.87 14.73 -3.29
N PRO A 197 23.93 14.00 -3.58
CA PRO A 197 24.64 14.08 -4.87
C PRO A 197 23.68 13.84 -6.05
N ALA A 198 23.92 14.55 -7.15
CA ALA A 198 23.14 14.36 -8.37
C ALA A 198 23.15 12.89 -8.82
N GLY A 199 21.99 12.38 -9.28
CA GLY A 199 21.82 11.00 -9.70
C GLY A 199 21.71 9.97 -8.54
N GLN A 200 21.84 10.40 -7.28
CA GLN A 200 21.69 9.50 -6.13
C GLN A 200 20.26 9.52 -5.60
N SER A 201 19.73 8.32 -5.32
CA SER A 201 18.48 8.16 -4.58
C SER A 201 18.70 8.32 -3.07
N LEU A 202 17.60 8.29 -2.29
CA LEU A 202 17.70 8.26 -0.84
C LEU A 202 18.13 6.88 -0.28
N ILE A 203 18.73 6.03 -1.13
CA ILE A 203 19.40 4.79 -0.74
C ILE A 203 20.91 5.05 -0.75
N PRO A 204 21.64 4.82 0.37
CA PRO A 204 23.09 4.94 0.37
C PRO A 204 23.74 4.05 -0.69
N LYS A 205 24.80 4.55 -1.37
CA LYS A 205 25.50 3.82 -2.45
C LYS A 205 25.98 2.42 -2.03
N ASN A 206 26.33 2.24 -0.76
CA ASN A 206 26.82 0.97 -0.20
C ASN A 206 25.71 0.03 0.29
N LYS A 207 24.43 0.37 0.06
CA LYS A 207 23.28 -0.46 0.52
C LYS A 207 22.35 -0.81 -0.64
N THR A 208 21.88 -2.04 -0.62
CA THR A 208 20.73 -2.43 -1.43
C THR A 208 19.44 -1.85 -0.86
N TYR A 209 18.39 -1.74 -1.68
CA TYR A 209 17.05 -1.35 -1.22
C TYR A 209 16.58 -2.17 0.01
N LYS A 210 16.81 -3.49 0.01
CA LYS A 210 16.41 -4.37 1.11
C LYS A 210 17.15 -4.05 2.41
N GLN A 211 18.44 -3.80 2.34
CA GLN A 211 19.25 -3.42 3.51
C GLN A 211 18.81 -2.05 4.05
N HIS A 212 18.63 -1.08 3.16
CA HIS A 212 18.15 0.26 3.56
C HIS A 212 16.74 0.21 4.13
N LEU A 213 15.84 -0.60 3.58
CA LEU A 213 14.50 -0.81 4.12
C LEU A 213 14.54 -1.40 5.54
N GLY A 214 15.44 -2.35 5.80
CA GLY A 214 15.65 -2.88 7.16
C GLY A 214 16.12 -1.79 8.14
N HIS A 215 17.02 -0.92 7.69
CA HIS A 215 17.47 0.22 8.48
C HIS A 215 16.35 1.26 8.70
N TYR A 216 15.61 1.60 7.66
CA TYR A 216 14.41 2.44 7.74
C TYR A 216 13.44 1.93 8.83
N GLN A 217 13.15 0.62 8.84
CA GLN A 217 12.26 0.03 9.84
C GLN A 217 12.81 0.14 11.27
N LYS A 218 14.13 0.02 11.46
CA LYS A 218 14.76 0.23 12.76
C LYS A 218 14.61 1.68 13.23
N GLN A 219 14.87 2.66 12.37
CA GLN A 219 14.69 4.08 12.68
C GLN A 219 13.24 4.41 13.05
N ILE A 220 12.26 3.92 12.28
CA ILE A 220 10.84 4.09 12.57
C ILE A 220 10.48 3.55 13.96
N LYS A 221 11.02 2.37 14.33
CA LYS A 221 10.79 1.79 15.66
C LYS A 221 11.40 2.63 16.77
N LEU A 222 12.61 3.17 16.57
CA LEU A 222 13.29 4.04 17.55
C LEU A 222 12.53 5.36 17.77
N MET A 223 11.85 5.85 16.73
CA MET A 223 11.01 7.03 16.80
C MET A 223 9.59 6.74 17.33
N GLU A 224 9.33 5.51 17.75
CA GLU A 224 8.00 5.03 18.17
C GLU A 224 6.89 5.23 17.14
N LEU A 225 7.28 5.49 15.88
CA LEU A 225 6.35 5.61 14.77
C LEU A 225 5.87 4.23 14.31
N SER A 226 4.60 4.12 14.05
CA SER A 226 4.01 2.95 13.42
C SER A 226 3.26 3.34 12.15
N LYS A 227 3.29 2.45 11.14
CA LYS A 227 2.47 2.61 9.94
C LYS A 227 2.65 3.97 9.22
N CYS A 228 3.89 4.38 8.93
CA CYS A 228 4.24 5.66 8.28
C CYS A 228 3.43 6.00 7.01
N HIS A 229 2.62 5.07 6.49
CA HIS A 229 1.61 5.38 5.48
C HIS A 229 0.58 6.42 5.97
N GLY A 230 0.48 6.63 7.29
CA GLY A 230 -0.28 7.71 7.90
C GLY A 230 0.17 9.11 7.50
N LEU A 231 1.45 9.33 7.17
CA LEU A 231 1.95 10.59 6.62
C LEU A 231 1.28 10.94 5.29
N ARG A 232 1.03 9.93 4.46
CA ARG A 232 0.31 10.10 3.19
C ARG A 232 -1.20 10.34 3.42
N HIS A 233 -1.78 9.82 4.51
CA HIS A 233 -3.14 10.19 4.91
C HIS A 233 -3.20 11.66 5.34
N ALA A 234 -2.24 12.13 6.13
CA ALA A 234 -2.15 13.53 6.54
C ALA A 234 -1.99 14.46 5.32
N TYR A 235 -1.13 14.10 4.36
CA TYR A 235 -1.03 14.83 3.08
C TYR A 235 -2.39 14.97 2.39
N ALA A 236 -3.12 13.85 2.22
CA ALA A 236 -4.40 13.87 1.52
C ALA A 236 -5.44 14.76 2.21
N GLN A 237 -5.50 14.73 3.55
CA GLN A 237 -6.43 15.53 4.34
C GLN A 237 -6.09 17.03 4.29
N ARG A 238 -4.82 17.39 4.47
CA ARG A 238 -4.34 18.75 4.32
C ARG A 238 -4.58 19.27 2.90
N ARG A 239 -4.24 18.48 1.89
CA ARG A 239 -4.43 18.85 0.48
C ARG A 239 -5.90 19.03 0.11
N TYR A 240 -6.79 18.27 0.73
CA TYR A 240 -8.23 18.42 0.54
C TYR A 240 -8.73 19.78 1.05
N LEU A 241 -8.30 20.19 2.24
CA LEU A 241 -8.62 21.51 2.79
C LEU A 241 -8.04 22.62 1.91
N GLU A 242 -6.75 22.55 1.55
CA GLU A 242 -6.09 23.54 0.69
C GLU A 242 -6.83 23.73 -0.65
N LEU A 243 -7.18 22.64 -1.32
CA LEU A 243 -7.89 22.69 -2.61
C LEU A 243 -9.29 23.28 -2.47
N THR A 244 -10.04 22.89 -1.45
CA THR A 244 -11.38 23.40 -1.23
C THR A 244 -11.38 24.84 -0.79
N GLN A 245 -10.36 25.31 -0.05
CA GLN A 245 -10.13 26.73 0.24
C GLN A 245 -9.86 27.55 -1.02
N GLN A 246 -9.09 27.02 -1.97
CA GLN A 246 -8.83 27.67 -3.27
C GLN A 246 -10.10 27.76 -4.15
N PHE A 247 -11.05 26.85 -3.98
CA PHE A 247 -12.32 26.88 -4.72
C PHE A 247 -13.36 27.78 -4.07
N ASP A 248 -13.24 28.02 -2.77
CA ASP A 248 -14.13 28.84 -1.96
C ASP A 248 -13.69 30.28 -1.99
N SER A 249 -14.52 31.18 -2.51
CA SER A 249 -14.25 32.64 -2.54
C SER A 249 -14.03 33.24 -1.13
N ASN A 250 -14.59 32.60 -0.09
CA ASN A 250 -14.43 33.02 1.30
C ASN A 250 -13.19 32.37 1.97
N GLY A 251 -12.49 31.48 1.28
CA GLY A 251 -11.29 30.82 1.79
C GLY A 251 -11.50 29.85 2.94
N LYS A 252 -12.74 29.52 3.31
CA LYS A 252 -13.04 28.60 4.43
C LYS A 252 -12.70 27.16 4.10
N GLY A 253 -13.06 26.70 2.88
CA GLY A 253 -12.88 25.34 2.43
C GLY A 253 -13.73 24.31 3.18
N LEU A 254 -13.40 23.02 2.97
CA LEU A 254 -14.13 21.88 3.55
C LEU A 254 -13.20 21.01 4.38
N THR A 255 -13.65 20.63 5.57
CA THR A 255 -13.02 19.54 6.34
C THR A 255 -13.43 18.18 5.76
N CYS A 256 -12.50 17.26 5.62
CA CYS A 256 -12.82 15.94 5.07
C CYS A 256 -13.63 15.08 6.06
N PRO A 257 -14.47 14.13 5.58
CA PRO A 257 -15.36 13.35 6.43
C PRO A 257 -14.67 12.56 7.54
N ILE A 258 -13.47 12.01 7.29
CA ILE A 258 -12.75 11.23 8.31
C ILE A 258 -12.24 12.11 9.46
N ASP A 259 -12.17 13.41 9.26
CA ASP A 259 -11.73 14.42 10.23
C ASP A 259 -12.91 15.27 10.75
N GLY A 260 -14.12 14.74 10.65
CA GLY A 260 -15.34 15.34 11.20
C GLY A 260 -16.15 16.19 10.23
N GLY A 261 -15.74 16.34 8.97
CA GLY A 261 -16.50 17.07 7.97
C GLY A 261 -17.70 16.30 7.42
N LEU A 262 -18.53 16.99 6.63
CA LEU A 262 -19.68 16.41 5.99
C LEU A 262 -19.27 15.35 4.95
N SER A 263 -20.04 14.25 4.88
CA SER A 263 -19.86 13.25 3.83
C SER A 263 -20.21 13.82 2.45
N SER A 264 -19.62 13.27 1.39
CA SER A 264 -19.93 13.66 0.00
C SER A 264 -21.43 13.58 -0.35
N ARG A 265 -22.21 12.78 0.41
CA ARG A 265 -23.65 12.66 0.22
C ARG A 265 -24.42 13.80 0.88
N GLN A 266 -23.90 14.36 1.96
CA GLN A 266 -24.49 15.46 2.72
C GLN A 266 -24.20 16.83 2.08
N LEU A 267 -23.06 16.94 1.39
CA LEU A 267 -22.70 18.15 0.64
C LEU A 267 -23.68 18.41 -0.50
N LYS A 268 -24.02 19.69 -0.71
CA LYS A 268 -24.99 20.15 -1.72
C LYS A 268 -24.37 21.25 -2.61
N GLY A 269 -24.99 21.50 -3.74
CA GLY A 269 -24.62 22.59 -4.65
C GLY A 269 -23.11 22.63 -4.95
N ILE A 270 -22.53 23.81 -4.80
CA ILE A 270 -21.13 24.07 -5.17
C ILE A 270 -20.14 23.32 -4.28
N GLU A 271 -20.43 23.11 -3.00
CA GLU A 271 -19.55 22.38 -2.08
C GLU A 271 -19.37 20.90 -2.51
N ARG A 272 -20.43 20.29 -3.05
CA ARG A 272 -20.35 18.94 -3.61
C ARG A 272 -19.44 18.88 -4.85
N GLU A 273 -19.44 19.92 -5.65
CA GLU A 273 -18.53 20.05 -6.80
C GLU A 273 -17.09 20.25 -6.33
N TRP A 274 -16.84 21.06 -5.29
CA TRP A 274 -15.51 21.22 -4.69
C TRP A 274 -14.98 19.89 -4.15
N ASP A 275 -15.78 19.14 -3.38
CA ASP A 275 -15.42 17.79 -2.90
C ASP A 275 -15.01 16.86 -4.06
N ARG A 276 -15.82 16.82 -5.12
CA ARG A 276 -15.54 16.00 -6.30
C ARG A 276 -14.22 16.39 -6.96
N ARG A 277 -14.01 17.66 -7.24
CA ARG A 277 -12.79 18.18 -7.87
C ARG A 277 -11.55 17.96 -7.01
N ALA A 278 -11.62 18.24 -5.72
CA ALA A 278 -10.52 18.00 -4.79
C ALA A 278 -10.14 16.51 -4.74
N ARG A 279 -11.12 15.60 -4.67
CA ARG A 279 -10.86 14.15 -4.71
C ARG A 279 -10.25 13.69 -6.03
N GLU A 280 -10.64 14.26 -7.16
CA GLU A 280 -10.04 13.96 -8.46
C GLU A 280 -8.56 14.35 -8.52
N ILE A 281 -8.23 15.56 -8.06
CA ILE A 281 -6.86 16.06 -8.01
C ILE A 281 -6.02 15.18 -7.08
N ILE A 282 -6.47 14.95 -5.85
CA ILE A 282 -5.78 14.12 -4.85
C ILE A 282 -5.60 12.69 -5.35
N SER A 283 -6.60 12.11 -6.03
CA SER A 283 -6.49 10.77 -6.61
C SER A 283 -5.33 10.68 -7.60
N ARG A 284 -5.17 11.69 -8.48
CA ARG A 284 -4.06 11.79 -9.44
C ARG A 284 -2.72 12.02 -8.73
N GLU A 285 -2.66 12.97 -7.80
CA GLU A 285 -1.45 13.26 -7.00
C GLU A 285 -0.96 12.03 -6.23
N LEU A 286 -1.89 11.25 -5.69
CA LEU A 286 -1.58 9.99 -5.02
C LEU A 286 -1.32 8.81 -5.99
N GLY A 287 -1.40 8.99 -7.30
CA GLY A 287 -1.18 7.94 -8.31
C GLY A 287 -2.21 6.81 -8.21
N HIS A 288 -3.49 7.17 -8.07
CA HIS A 288 -4.61 6.26 -8.16
C HIS A 288 -5.36 6.45 -9.48
N SER A 289 -5.80 5.35 -10.08
CA SER A 289 -6.59 5.35 -11.31
C SER A 289 -8.09 5.59 -11.09
N ARG A 290 -8.54 5.58 -9.83
CA ARG A 290 -9.97 5.70 -9.46
C ARG A 290 -10.16 6.62 -8.28
N ILE A 291 -11.06 7.60 -8.42
CA ILE A 291 -11.43 8.55 -7.36
C ILE A 291 -11.93 7.83 -6.09
N ALA A 292 -12.66 6.73 -6.26
CA ALA A 292 -13.18 5.95 -5.13
C ALA A 292 -12.13 5.51 -4.11
N ILE A 293 -10.84 5.47 -4.48
CA ILE A 293 -9.74 5.15 -3.56
C ILE A 293 -9.52 6.28 -2.52
N THR A 294 -9.89 7.53 -2.85
CA THR A 294 -9.73 8.65 -1.92
C THR A 294 -10.54 8.49 -0.63
N LYS A 295 -11.62 7.68 -0.66
CA LYS A 295 -12.40 7.35 0.55
C LYS A 295 -11.56 6.72 1.66
N ILE A 296 -10.48 6.03 1.31
CA ILE A 296 -9.56 5.43 2.29
C ILE A 296 -8.82 6.51 3.10
N TYR A 297 -8.57 7.67 2.50
CA TYR A 297 -7.82 8.78 3.08
C TYR A 297 -8.71 9.82 3.71
N LEU A 298 -9.82 10.14 3.05
CA LEU A 298 -10.68 11.28 3.36
C LEU A 298 -12.01 10.90 4.03
N GLY A 299 -12.37 9.63 4.04
CA GLY A 299 -13.71 9.19 4.42
C GLY A 299 -14.71 9.29 3.25
N CYS A 300 -15.99 9.02 3.55
CA CYS A 300 -17.09 8.98 2.57
C CYS A 300 -17.96 10.22 2.63
#